data_947aac66e2a8555b8903fec8b3dc8dcd
#
_entry.id   947aac66e2a8555b8903fec8b3dc8dcd
#
_cell.length_a   1.000
_cell.length_b   1.000
_cell.length_c   1.000
_cell.angle_alpha   90.00
_cell.angle_beta   90.00
_cell.angle_gamma   90.00
#
_symmetry.space_group_name_H-M   'P 1'
#
loop_
_entity.id
_entity.type
_entity.pdbx_description
1 polymer ?
#
loop_
_entity_poly.entity_id
_entity_poly.type
_entity_poly.pdbx_seq_one_letter_code
_entity_poly.pdbx_strand_id
1 'polypeptide(L)'
;MIYSVIGTGAVGGYYGGRLANAGNEVHFLFHSDYQYVTEHGLQVNSCNGDFHIDNVNAYNDTSKMPKSDVVLVALKSVNESLLYKVLPPLLHPGTLVLLIQNGIGLEQDLVREFPDVEVAAGLAFICSSKTKPGVVDHQCYGSINIGNYNCKNPQKISQLINDLQQSGVDAHVVEYHEARWRKAVWNMPFNGMSVVKNANTQELLAQYGSLIYDQMKEVIDAANALGVKNLDYTFADKMIEMTKAMVPYYPSMKLDYNFSRPMEIYYLYTRPIEEARKAGFEMRLCAEVEAQLRKM
;
A
#
# COMPACT_ATOMS: atom_id res chain seq x y z
N MET A 1 -13.12 -5.62 -17.16
CA MET A 1 -12.15 -4.51 -17.31
C MET A 1 -10.77 -5.08 -17.61
N ILE A 2 -9.94 -4.32 -18.33
CA ILE A 2 -8.51 -4.64 -18.53
C ILE A 2 -7.73 -4.03 -17.37
N TYR A 3 -6.94 -4.87 -16.70
CA TYR A 3 -6.12 -4.50 -15.55
C TYR A 3 -4.63 -4.50 -15.92
N SER A 4 -3.88 -3.52 -15.43
CA SER A 4 -2.40 -3.60 -15.40
C SER A 4 -1.89 -3.52 -13.97
N VAL A 5 -0.80 -4.24 -13.69
CA VAL A 5 -0.12 -4.22 -12.39
C VAL A 5 1.29 -3.67 -12.58
N ILE A 6 1.56 -2.51 -11.98
CA ILE A 6 2.90 -1.92 -11.87
C ILE A 6 3.44 -2.22 -10.47
N GLY A 7 4.58 -2.91 -10.41
CA GLY A 7 5.17 -3.34 -9.14
C GLY A 7 4.68 -4.72 -8.71
N THR A 8 4.95 -5.74 -9.54
CA THR A 8 4.60 -7.13 -9.28
C THR A 8 5.55 -7.74 -8.23
N GLY A 9 5.52 -7.14 -7.03
CA GLY A 9 6.10 -7.65 -5.81
C GLY A 9 5.10 -8.49 -5.01
N ALA A 10 5.22 -8.49 -3.68
CA ALA A 10 4.31 -9.24 -2.80
C ALA A 10 2.84 -8.76 -2.93
N VAL A 11 2.62 -7.45 -2.83
CA VAL A 11 1.28 -6.85 -2.85
C VAL A 11 0.66 -6.89 -4.25
N GLY A 12 1.37 -6.39 -5.26
CA GLY A 12 0.87 -6.39 -6.65
C GLY A 12 0.71 -7.80 -7.22
N GLY A 13 1.61 -8.72 -6.87
CA GLY A 13 1.50 -10.13 -7.25
C GLY A 13 0.30 -10.83 -6.61
N TYR A 14 -0.03 -10.48 -5.36
CA TYR A 14 -1.22 -11.03 -4.68
C TYR A 14 -2.52 -10.51 -5.30
N TYR A 15 -2.77 -9.19 -5.30
CA TYR A 15 -4.04 -8.66 -5.79
C TYR A 15 -4.22 -8.85 -7.29
N GLY A 16 -3.18 -8.61 -8.08
CA GLY A 16 -3.21 -8.89 -9.52
C GLY A 16 -3.37 -10.38 -9.82
N GLY A 17 -2.68 -11.23 -9.07
CA GLY A 17 -2.81 -12.69 -9.16
C GLY A 17 -4.21 -13.19 -8.84
N ARG A 18 -4.85 -12.67 -7.76
CA ARG A 18 -6.24 -12.99 -7.43
C ARG A 18 -7.19 -12.61 -8.56
N LEU A 19 -7.06 -11.40 -9.11
CA LEU A 19 -7.87 -10.96 -10.26
C LEU A 19 -7.67 -11.87 -11.48
N ALA A 20 -6.43 -12.18 -11.83
CA ALA A 20 -6.11 -13.04 -12.97
C ALA A 20 -6.62 -14.49 -12.77
N ASN A 21 -6.44 -15.05 -11.58
CA ASN A 21 -6.92 -16.40 -11.24
C ASN A 21 -8.46 -16.51 -11.28
N ALA A 22 -9.18 -15.40 -11.09
CA ALA A 22 -10.63 -15.33 -11.23
C ALA A 22 -11.09 -15.10 -12.69
N GLY A 23 -10.18 -15.11 -13.67
CA GLY A 23 -10.47 -14.98 -15.08
C GLY A 23 -10.54 -13.55 -15.61
N ASN A 24 -10.12 -12.55 -14.83
CA ASN A 24 -9.99 -11.18 -15.33
C ASN A 24 -8.77 -11.06 -16.26
N GLU A 25 -8.83 -10.16 -17.24
CA GLU A 25 -7.69 -9.81 -18.09
C GLU A 25 -6.73 -8.92 -17.32
N VAL A 26 -5.58 -9.48 -16.91
CA VAL A 26 -4.55 -8.80 -16.11
C VAL A 26 -3.20 -8.88 -16.81
N HIS A 27 -2.53 -7.73 -16.94
CA HIS A 27 -1.21 -7.57 -17.51
C HIS A 27 -0.23 -7.12 -16.43
N PHE A 28 0.92 -7.78 -16.32
CA PHE A 28 1.86 -7.58 -15.23
C PHE A 28 3.19 -7.03 -15.73
N LEU A 29 3.61 -5.90 -15.16
CA LEU A 29 4.97 -5.38 -15.36
C LEU A 29 5.91 -6.06 -14.35
N PHE A 30 6.84 -6.87 -14.84
CA PHE A 30 7.92 -7.46 -14.07
C PHE A 30 9.25 -6.75 -14.35
N HIS A 31 10.17 -6.84 -13.42
CA HIS A 31 11.56 -6.42 -13.59
C HIS A 31 12.47 -7.65 -13.57
N SER A 32 13.02 -8.03 -12.43
CA SER A 32 13.94 -9.15 -12.29
C SER A 32 13.32 -10.53 -12.54
N ASP A 33 12.00 -10.67 -12.34
CA ASP A 33 11.29 -11.95 -12.45
C ASP A 33 10.73 -12.23 -13.84
N TYR A 34 10.86 -11.28 -14.77
CA TYR A 34 10.20 -11.37 -16.08
C TYR A 34 10.44 -12.72 -16.78
N GLN A 35 11.72 -13.09 -16.92
CA GLN A 35 12.06 -14.34 -17.60
C GLN A 35 11.50 -15.55 -16.87
N TYR A 36 11.69 -15.62 -15.55
CA TYR A 36 11.19 -16.72 -14.74
C TYR A 36 9.68 -16.89 -14.86
N VAL A 37 8.91 -15.80 -14.72
CA VAL A 37 7.44 -15.84 -14.79
C VAL A 37 6.94 -16.18 -16.19
N THR A 38 7.63 -15.75 -17.24
CA THR A 38 7.29 -16.12 -18.62
C THR A 38 7.45 -17.62 -18.87
N GLU A 39 8.42 -18.25 -18.22
CA GLU A 39 8.70 -19.69 -18.40
C GLU A 39 7.92 -20.59 -17.42
N HIS A 40 7.63 -20.09 -16.20
CA HIS A 40 7.14 -20.90 -15.08
C HIS A 40 5.84 -20.40 -14.45
N GLY A 41 5.27 -19.31 -14.94
CA GLY A 41 4.05 -18.73 -14.37
C GLY A 41 4.25 -17.99 -13.04
N LEU A 42 3.13 -17.67 -12.39
CA LEU A 42 3.06 -16.98 -11.11
C LEU A 42 2.42 -17.88 -10.05
N GLN A 43 3.17 -18.21 -9.01
CA GLN A 43 2.68 -18.98 -7.86
C GLN A 43 2.29 -18.03 -6.73
N VAL A 44 1.12 -18.23 -6.16
CA VAL A 44 0.68 -17.59 -4.92
C VAL A 44 0.36 -18.66 -3.89
N ASN A 45 1.21 -18.78 -2.87
CA ASN A 45 0.93 -19.59 -1.69
C ASN A 45 0.12 -18.71 -0.72
N SER A 46 -1.05 -19.15 -0.29
CA SER A 46 -1.95 -18.30 0.45
C SER A 46 -2.71 -19.04 1.55
N CYS A 47 -2.77 -18.42 2.75
CA CYS A 47 -3.62 -18.89 3.83
C CYS A 47 -5.12 -19.02 3.43
N ASN A 48 -5.52 -18.37 2.33
CA ASN A 48 -6.86 -18.43 1.75
C ASN A 48 -6.95 -19.36 0.51
N GLY A 49 -6.01 -20.30 0.39
CA GLY A 49 -5.91 -21.25 -0.73
C GLY A 49 -4.85 -20.84 -1.75
N ASP A 50 -3.96 -21.79 -2.03
CA ASP A 50 -2.89 -21.65 -3.02
C ASP A 50 -3.45 -21.67 -4.43
N PHE A 51 -2.79 -20.95 -5.35
CA PHE A 51 -3.11 -21.02 -6.77
C PHE A 51 -1.87 -20.74 -7.63
N HIS A 52 -1.92 -21.23 -8.87
CA HIS A 52 -0.89 -21.03 -9.88
C HIS A 52 -1.50 -20.51 -11.16
N ILE A 53 -0.82 -19.57 -11.81
CA ILE A 53 -1.19 -19.02 -13.11
C ILE A 53 -0.11 -19.42 -14.11
N ASP A 54 -0.40 -20.41 -14.97
CA ASP A 54 0.57 -20.90 -15.95
C ASP A 54 0.87 -19.86 -17.05
N ASN A 55 -0.18 -19.22 -17.58
CA ASN A 55 -0.09 -18.27 -18.69
C ASN A 55 -0.27 -16.84 -18.18
N VAL A 56 0.81 -16.24 -17.70
CA VAL A 56 0.82 -14.86 -17.23
C VAL A 56 1.07 -13.90 -18.39
N ASN A 57 0.21 -12.88 -18.56
CA ASN A 57 0.51 -11.76 -19.45
C ASN A 57 1.63 -10.93 -18.84
N ALA A 58 2.87 -11.40 -18.96
CA ALA A 58 4.06 -10.82 -18.36
C ALA A 58 4.76 -9.88 -19.34
N TYR A 59 5.21 -8.73 -18.84
CA TYR A 59 5.94 -7.71 -19.59
C TYR A 59 7.11 -7.18 -18.77
N ASN A 60 8.15 -6.72 -19.45
CA ASN A 60 9.27 -5.99 -18.88
C ASN A 60 9.36 -4.52 -19.37
N ASP A 61 8.39 -4.12 -20.19
CA ASP A 61 8.29 -2.80 -20.80
C ASP A 61 6.82 -2.43 -20.98
N THR A 62 6.38 -1.34 -20.36
CA THR A 62 4.98 -0.89 -20.40
C THR A 62 4.54 -0.42 -21.80
N SER A 63 5.47 -0.07 -22.69
CA SER A 63 5.14 0.29 -24.08
C SER A 63 4.57 -0.89 -24.88
N LYS A 64 4.76 -2.11 -24.41
CA LYS A 64 4.26 -3.35 -24.99
C LYS A 64 2.96 -3.84 -24.35
N MET A 65 2.54 -3.24 -23.25
CA MET A 65 1.31 -3.56 -22.55
C MET A 65 0.11 -2.86 -23.19
N PRO A 66 -1.10 -3.44 -23.13
CA PRO A 66 -2.29 -2.73 -23.56
C PRO A 66 -2.61 -1.56 -22.64
N LYS A 67 -3.34 -0.60 -23.18
CA LYS A 67 -3.97 0.44 -22.35
C LYS A 67 -5.03 -0.20 -21.46
N SER A 68 -5.14 0.28 -20.22
CA SER A 68 -5.90 -0.40 -19.19
C SER A 68 -7.02 0.46 -18.61
N ASP A 69 -8.13 -0.17 -18.26
CA ASP A 69 -9.24 0.47 -17.54
C ASP A 69 -8.82 0.81 -16.10
N VAL A 70 -8.03 -0.08 -15.49
CA VAL A 70 -7.51 0.09 -14.13
C VAL A 70 -6.04 -0.28 -14.09
N VAL A 71 -5.21 0.60 -13.51
CA VAL A 71 -3.80 0.34 -13.25
C VAL A 71 -3.58 0.22 -11.73
N LEU A 72 -3.22 -0.97 -11.26
CA LEU A 72 -2.82 -1.20 -9.87
C LEU A 72 -1.35 -0.83 -9.70
N VAL A 73 -1.06 0.16 -8.87
CA VAL A 73 0.30 0.59 -8.55
C VAL A 73 0.68 0.09 -7.16
N ALA A 74 1.58 -0.90 -7.12
CA ALA A 74 2.12 -1.50 -5.91
C ALA A 74 3.66 -1.38 -5.84
N LEU A 75 4.23 -0.42 -6.58
CA LEU A 75 5.64 -0.04 -6.42
C LEU A 75 5.88 0.54 -5.03
N LYS A 76 7.10 0.37 -4.52
CA LYS A 76 7.54 1.12 -3.34
C LYS A 76 7.58 2.62 -3.66
N SER A 77 7.08 3.46 -2.74
CA SER A 77 7.05 4.91 -2.87
C SER A 77 8.40 5.57 -2.54
N VAL A 78 9.48 4.97 -3.03
CA VAL A 78 10.87 5.46 -2.85
C VAL A 78 11.44 6.08 -4.13
N ASN A 79 10.78 5.90 -5.25
CA ASN A 79 11.21 6.41 -6.55
C ASN A 79 9.99 6.72 -7.45
N GLU A 80 9.38 7.88 -7.24
CA GLU A 80 8.22 8.32 -8.03
C GLU A 80 8.58 8.55 -9.50
N SER A 81 9.83 8.89 -9.81
CA SER A 81 10.27 9.09 -11.20
C SER A 81 10.14 7.82 -12.03
N LEU A 82 10.26 6.64 -11.41
CA LEU A 82 10.02 5.37 -12.10
C LEU A 82 8.53 5.22 -12.45
N LEU A 83 7.62 5.49 -11.49
CA LEU A 83 6.18 5.45 -11.75
C LEU A 83 5.80 6.39 -12.88
N TYR A 84 6.27 7.63 -12.85
CA TYR A 84 5.96 8.65 -13.87
C TYR A 84 6.48 8.28 -15.26
N LYS A 85 7.52 7.46 -15.33
CA LYS A 85 8.05 6.94 -16.60
C LYS A 85 7.25 5.76 -17.15
N VAL A 86 6.82 4.83 -16.27
CA VAL A 86 6.20 3.57 -16.71
C VAL A 86 4.68 3.63 -16.82
N LEU A 87 4.03 4.60 -16.17
CA LEU A 87 2.58 4.74 -16.16
C LEU A 87 1.98 5.23 -17.49
N PRO A 88 2.51 6.27 -18.17
CA PRO A 88 1.86 6.89 -19.34
C PRO A 88 1.46 5.95 -20.48
N PRO A 89 2.26 4.92 -20.85
CA PRO A 89 1.87 4.00 -21.93
C PRO A 89 0.57 3.24 -21.67
N LEU A 90 0.19 3.05 -20.39
CA LEU A 90 -0.99 2.29 -19.96
C LEU A 90 -2.26 3.13 -19.93
N LEU A 91 -2.14 4.46 -20.02
CA LEU A 91 -3.26 5.38 -19.81
C LEU A 91 -4.08 5.60 -21.09
N HIS A 92 -5.37 5.69 -20.91
CA HIS A 92 -6.33 6.26 -21.87
C HIS A 92 -7.33 7.17 -21.12
N PRO A 93 -8.15 8.00 -21.82
CA PRO A 93 -9.16 8.80 -21.14
C PRO A 93 -10.10 7.92 -20.29
N GLY A 94 -10.14 8.20 -18.99
CA GLY A 94 -10.94 7.45 -18.01
C GLY A 94 -10.22 6.25 -17.38
N THR A 95 -8.91 6.02 -17.61
CA THR A 95 -8.15 5.04 -16.82
C THR A 95 -8.16 5.43 -15.34
N LEU A 96 -8.49 4.47 -14.47
CA LEU A 96 -8.39 4.61 -13.02
C LEU A 96 -7.04 4.07 -12.54
N VAL A 97 -6.26 4.89 -11.86
CA VAL A 97 -5.03 4.45 -11.18
C VAL A 97 -5.32 4.16 -9.71
N LEU A 98 -5.19 2.91 -9.30
CA LEU A 98 -5.34 2.46 -7.91
C LEU A 98 -3.97 2.44 -7.25
N LEU A 99 -3.68 3.41 -6.37
CA LEU A 99 -2.44 3.46 -5.61
C LEU A 99 -2.54 2.57 -4.37
N ILE A 100 -1.89 1.39 -4.40
CA ILE A 100 -1.84 0.46 -3.26
C ILE A 100 -0.62 0.76 -2.35
N GLN A 101 0.13 1.77 -2.69
CA GLN A 101 1.29 2.26 -1.95
C GLN A 101 0.89 2.81 -0.57
N ASN A 102 1.79 2.66 0.41
CA ASN A 102 1.59 3.20 1.75
C ASN A 102 1.98 4.68 1.82
N GLY A 103 1.30 5.43 2.70
CA GLY A 103 1.63 6.81 2.98
C GLY A 103 0.50 7.79 2.65
N ILE A 104 0.79 9.07 2.80
CA ILE A 104 -0.13 10.19 2.61
C ILE A 104 0.44 11.12 1.55
N GLY A 105 -0.40 11.62 0.64
CA GLY A 105 -0.02 12.61 -0.37
C GLY A 105 0.35 12.04 -1.74
N LEU A 106 0.36 10.74 -1.90
CA LEU A 106 0.68 10.04 -3.16
C LEU A 106 -0.30 10.42 -4.29
N GLU A 107 -1.59 10.47 -3.97
CA GLU A 107 -2.65 10.79 -4.92
C GLU A 107 -2.53 12.24 -5.41
N GLN A 108 -2.25 13.17 -4.49
CA GLN A 108 -2.05 14.57 -4.82
C GLN A 108 -0.85 14.75 -5.76
N ASP A 109 0.25 14.07 -5.49
CA ASP A 109 1.46 14.17 -6.29
C ASP A 109 1.26 13.54 -7.67
N LEU A 110 0.55 12.41 -7.76
CA LEU A 110 0.22 11.79 -9.04
C LEU A 110 -0.69 12.68 -9.90
N VAL A 111 -1.74 13.27 -9.32
CA VAL A 111 -2.67 14.17 -10.05
C VAL A 111 -1.97 15.47 -10.46
N ARG A 112 -1.01 15.95 -9.66
CA ARG A 112 -0.19 17.11 -10.06
C ARG A 112 0.66 16.83 -11.30
N GLU A 113 1.21 15.62 -11.40
CA GLU A 113 2.01 15.20 -12.57
C GLU A 113 1.13 14.84 -13.78
N PHE A 114 -0.02 14.21 -13.52
CA PHE A 114 -0.99 13.77 -14.54
C PHE A 114 -2.39 14.30 -14.22
N PRO A 115 -2.71 15.55 -14.56
CA PRO A 115 -3.98 16.20 -14.16
C PRO A 115 -5.26 15.52 -14.65
N ASP A 116 -5.17 14.79 -15.76
CA ASP A 116 -6.33 14.13 -16.40
C ASP A 116 -6.55 12.69 -15.89
N VAL A 117 -5.68 12.20 -15.00
CA VAL A 117 -5.77 10.83 -14.48
C VAL A 117 -6.79 10.75 -13.34
N GLU A 118 -7.64 9.74 -13.39
CA GLU A 118 -8.51 9.37 -12.28
C GLU A 118 -7.74 8.49 -11.29
N VAL A 119 -7.84 8.79 -10.00
CA VAL A 119 -7.06 8.13 -8.94
C VAL A 119 -7.95 7.67 -7.80
N ALA A 120 -7.66 6.50 -7.28
CA ALA A 120 -8.18 5.97 -6.03
C ALA A 120 -7.06 5.41 -5.16
N ALA A 121 -7.26 5.43 -3.86
CA ALA A 121 -6.39 4.79 -2.89
C ALA A 121 -6.79 3.34 -2.65
N GLY A 122 -5.83 2.42 -2.70
CA GLY A 122 -5.97 1.03 -2.27
C GLY A 122 -5.27 0.84 -0.93
N LEU A 123 -6.05 0.74 0.14
CA LEU A 123 -5.52 0.58 1.49
C LEU A 123 -5.49 -0.91 1.86
N ALA A 124 -4.43 -1.57 1.43
CA ALA A 124 -4.21 -2.99 1.68
C ALA A 124 -3.89 -3.26 3.15
N PHE A 125 -4.52 -4.27 3.73
CA PHE A 125 -4.17 -4.84 5.02
C PHE A 125 -3.80 -6.31 4.80
N ILE A 126 -2.51 -6.57 4.66
CA ILE A 126 -2.00 -7.86 4.19
C ILE A 126 -0.61 -8.14 4.76
N CYS A 127 -0.37 -9.38 5.16
CA CYS A 127 0.95 -9.92 5.41
C CYS A 127 1.35 -10.78 4.21
N SER A 128 2.19 -10.25 3.35
CA SER A 128 2.70 -10.97 2.18
C SER A 128 4.17 -10.65 1.92
N SER A 129 4.87 -11.60 1.36
CA SER A 129 6.27 -11.48 0.97
C SER A 129 6.51 -12.11 -0.39
N LYS A 130 7.51 -11.63 -1.11
CA LYS A 130 8.01 -12.26 -2.31
C LYS A 130 9.26 -13.05 -1.93
N THR A 131 9.16 -14.37 -1.95
CA THR A 131 10.19 -15.28 -1.41
C THR A 131 11.16 -15.76 -2.46
N LYS A 132 10.70 -15.89 -3.71
CA LYS A 132 11.50 -16.32 -4.88
C LYS A 132 10.99 -15.60 -6.14
N PRO A 133 11.72 -15.63 -7.25
CA PRO A 133 11.18 -15.21 -8.53
C PRO A 133 9.84 -15.91 -8.82
N GLY A 134 8.82 -15.14 -9.19
CA GLY A 134 7.49 -15.64 -9.50
C GLY A 134 6.71 -16.29 -8.36
N VAL A 135 7.16 -16.15 -7.08
CA VAL A 135 6.47 -16.75 -5.92
C VAL A 135 6.12 -15.69 -4.89
N VAL A 136 4.85 -15.58 -4.58
CA VAL A 136 4.28 -14.72 -3.53
C VAL A 136 3.72 -15.59 -2.41
N ASP A 137 4.16 -15.34 -1.18
CA ASP A 137 3.62 -15.95 0.03
C ASP A 137 2.71 -14.97 0.76
N HIS A 138 1.42 -15.28 0.83
CA HIS A 138 0.40 -14.56 1.57
C HIS A 138 0.10 -15.30 2.88
N GLN A 139 0.50 -14.70 3.98
CA GLN A 139 0.50 -15.34 5.31
C GLN A 139 -0.78 -15.06 6.10
N CYS A 140 -1.32 -13.84 6.02
CA CYS A 140 -2.54 -13.48 6.75
C CYS A 140 -3.21 -12.20 6.21
N TYR A 141 -4.48 -12.02 6.56
CA TYR A 141 -5.36 -10.92 6.14
C TYR A 141 -5.64 -10.94 4.62
N GLY A 142 -5.36 -9.85 3.91
CA GLY A 142 -5.54 -9.75 2.45
C GLY A 142 -6.74 -8.88 2.04
N SER A 143 -7.37 -8.17 2.99
CA SER A 143 -8.43 -7.20 2.67
C SER A 143 -7.85 -5.92 2.05
N ILE A 144 -8.68 -5.24 1.26
CA ILE A 144 -8.34 -3.94 0.68
C ILE A 144 -9.53 -2.99 0.76
N ASN A 145 -9.30 -1.81 1.34
CA ASN A 145 -10.28 -0.73 1.30
C ASN A 145 -9.94 0.23 0.15
N ILE A 146 -10.96 0.66 -0.60
CA ILE A 146 -10.78 1.55 -1.75
C ILE A 146 -11.44 2.89 -1.47
N GLY A 147 -10.61 3.94 -1.41
CA GLY A 147 -11.03 5.32 -1.23
C GLY A 147 -10.96 6.08 -2.56
N ASN A 148 -12.07 6.65 -2.98
CA ASN A 148 -12.09 7.51 -4.17
C ASN A 148 -11.40 8.83 -3.90
N TYR A 149 -10.36 9.17 -4.69
CA TYR A 149 -9.70 10.48 -4.60
C TYR A 149 -10.34 11.48 -5.58
N ASN A 150 -10.38 11.18 -6.88
CA ASN A 150 -10.93 12.06 -7.91
C ASN A 150 -11.64 11.34 -9.07
N CYS A 151 -11.91 10.04 -8.94
CA CYS A 151 -12.62 9.29 -9.98
C CYS A 151 -14.04 9.83 -10.15
N LYS A 152 -14.36 10.25 -11.36
CA LYS A 152 -15.65 10.84 -11.74
C LYS A 152 -16.73 9.79 -12.02
N ASN A 153 -16.31 8.55 -12.33
CA ASN A 153 -17.22 7.45 -12.63
C ASN A 153 -17.32 6.48 -11.44
N PRO A 154 -18.32 6.60 -10.55
CA PRO A 154 -18.47 5.73 -9.40
C PRO A 154 -18.72 4.26 -9.77
N GLN A 155 -19.30 3.99 -10.97
CA GLN A 155 -19.53 2.63 -11.45
C GLN A 155 -18.21 1.88 -11.67
N LYS A 156 -17.13 2.57 -12.05
CA LYS A 156 -15.80 1.97 -12.21
C LYS A 156 -15.23 1.47 -10.88
N ILE A 157 -15.39 2.25 -9.81
CA ILE A 157 -14.97 1.82 -8.46
C ILE A 157 -15.84 0.65 -7.99
N SER A 158 -17.14 0.70 -8.23
CA SER A 158 -18.06 -0.39 -7.89
C SER A 158 -17.71 -1.69 -8.64
N GLN A 159 -17.35 -1.59 -9.93
CA GLN A 159 -16.92 -2.74 -10.72
C GLN A 159 -15.59 -3.30 -10.21
N LEU A 160 -14.61 -2.44 -9.91
CA LEU A 160 -13.33 -2.85 -9.32
C LEU A 160 -13.53 -3.61 -7.99
N ILE A 161 -14.39 -3.10 -7.11
CA ILE A 161 -14.75 -3.77 -5.85
C ILE A 161 -15.36 -5.15 -6.14
N ASN A 162 -16.33 -5.22 -7.06
CA ASN A 162 -16.97 -6.47 -7.42
C ASN A 162 -15.98 -7.49 -7.99
N ASP A 163 -15.09 -7.08 -8.88
CA ASP A 163 -14.08 -7.96 -9.48
C ASP A 163 -13.10 -8.48 -8.41
N LEU A 164 -12.69 -7.64 -7.45
CA LEU A 164 -11.87 -8.04 -6.31
C LEU A 164 -12.61 -9.04 -5.41
N GLN A 165 -13.88 -8.78 -5.08
CA GLN A 165 -14.70 -9.68 -4.26
C GLN A 165 -14.92 -11.03 -4.94
N GLN A 166 -15.20 -11.05 -6.23
CA GLN A 166 -15.32 -12.29 -7.02
C GLN A 166 -14.00 -13.05 -7.10
N SER A 167 -12.86 -12.35 -6.95
CA SER A 167 -11.52 -12.93 -6.87
C SER A 167 -11.16 -13.45 -5.47
N GLY A 168 -12.09 -13.44 -4.52
CA GLY A 168 -11.88 -13.88 -3.15
C GLY A 168 -11.13 -12.87 -2.27
N VAL A 169 -11.09 -11.60 -2.68
CA VAL A 169 -10.51 -10.51 -1.88
C VAL A 169 -11.63 -9.78 -1.13
N ASP A 170 -11.47 -9.63 0.18
CA ASP A 170 -12.37 -8.82 1.00
C ASP A 170 -12.11 -7.32 0.68
N ALA A 171 -13.01 -6.70 -0.10
CA ALA A 171 -12.83 -5.35 -0.64
C ALA A 171 -14.05 -4.46 -0.33
N HIS A 172 -13.81 -3.23 0.16
CA HIS A 172 -14.85 -2.28 0.54
C HIS A 172 -14.55 -0.85 0.07
N VAL A 173 -15.61 -0.08 -0.16
CA VAL A 173 -15.52 1.37 -0.36
C VAL A 173 -15.39 2.07 0.99
N VAL A 174 -14.49 3.05 1.07
CA VAL A 174 -14.27 3.88 2.25
C VAL A 174 -14.15 5.35 1.87
N GLU A 175 -14.32 6.24 2.85
CA GLU A 175 -13.96 7.64 2.66
C GLU A 175 -12.43 7.76 2.60
N TYR A 176 -11.92 8.38 1.53
CA TYR A 176 -10.50 8.40 1.17
C TYR A 176 -9.60 9.01 2.26
N HIS A 177 -9.95 10.23 2.70
CA HIS A 177 -9.11 11.00 3.60
C HIS A 177 -9.01 10.37 4.99
N GLU A 178 -10.16 9.97 5.54
CA GLU A 178 -10.23 9.26 6.82
C GLU A 178 -9.45 7.94 6.75
N ALA A 179 -9.62 7.16 5.69
CA ALA A 179 -9.01 5.85 5.57
C ALA A 179 -7.48 5.90 5.47
N ARG A 180 -6.91 6.91 4.75
CA ARG A 180 -5.46 7.13 4.71
C ARG A 180 -4.91 7.44 6.09
N TRP A 181 -5.56 8.34 6.84
CA TRP A 181 -5.12 8.69 8.19
C TRP A 181 -5.34 7.56 9.21
N ARG A 182 -6.45 6.83 9.14
CA ARG A 182 -6.66 5.62 9.96
C ARG A 182 -5.53 4.61 9.78
N LYS A 183 -5.10 4.39 8.53
CA LYS A 183 -3.97 3.50 8.25
C LYS A 183 -2.65 4.08 8.81
N ALA A 184 -2.46 5.39 8.75
CA ALA A 184 -1.28 6.06 9.27
C ALA A 184 -1.15 5.93 10.80
N VAL A 185 -2.27 5.90 11.55
CA VAL A 185 -2.27 5.72 13.02
C VAL A 185 -1.50 4.46 13.46
N TRP A 186 -1.60 3.38 12.69
CA TRP A 186 -0.83 2.17 12.96
C TRP A 186 0.53 2.20 12.26
N ASN A 187 0.56 2.59 10.98
CA ASN A 187 1.74 2.48 10.15
C ASN A 187 2.90 3.36 10.63
N MET A 188 2.64 4.63 10.99
CA MET A 188 3.71 5.52 11.40
C MET A 188 4.42 5.02 12.67
N PRO A 189 3.73 4.78 13.81
CA PRO A 189 4.40 4.32 15.01
C PRO A 189 5.12 2.99 14.82
N PHE A 190 4.46 1.97 14.28
CA PHE A 190 5.06 0.64 14.21
C PHE A 190 6.16 0.50 13.17
N ASN A 191 6.02 1.11 11.98
CA ASN A 191 7.07 1.01 10.95
C ASN A 191 8.37 1.67 11.41
N GLY A 192 8.32 2.93 11.87
CA GLY A 192 9.53 3.63 12.24
C GLY A 192 10.16 3.10 13.52
N MET A 193 9.36 2.89 14.55
CA MET A 193 9.88 2.38 15.83
C MET A 193 10.47 0.97 15.70
N SER A 194 9.93 0.12 14.82
CA SER A 194 10.51 -1.20 14.58
C SER A 194 11.93 -1.15 14.00
N VAL A 195 12.22 -0.16 13.18
CA VAL A 195 13.57 0.11 12.66
C VAL A 195 14.45 0.69 13.76
N VAL A 196 14.01 1.82 14.35
CA VAL A 196 14.79 2.59 15.35
C VAL A 196 15.14 1.76 16.59
N LYS A 197 14.23 0.89 17.03
CA LYS A 197 14.42 0.04 18.23
C LYS A 197 14.87 -1.39 17.89
N ASN A 198 14.99 -1.72 16.60
CA ASN A 198 15.33 -3.05 16.12
C ASN A 198 14.43 -4.15 16.74
N ALA A 199 13.10 -3.94 16.71
CA ALA A 199 12.14 -4.75 17.45
C ALA A 199 10.93 -5.11 16.57
N ASN A 200 10.29 -6.25 16.86
CA ASN A 200 8.99 -6.61 16.29
C ASN A 200 7.83 -5.91 17.04
N THR A 201 6.61 -6.09 16.56
CA THR A 201 5.41 -5.44 17.12
C THR A 201 5.18 -5.76 18.60
N GLN A 202 5.42 -7.01 19.04
CA GLN A 202 5.21 -7.44 20.44
C GLN A 202 6.28 -6.87 21.37
N GLU A 203 7.53 -6.89 20.94
CA GLU A 203 8.66 -6.27 21.67
C GLU A 203 8.47 -4.76 21.82
N LEU A 204 7.98 -4.09 20.77
CA LEU A 204 7.65 -2.66 20.83
C LEU A 204 6.55 -2.38 21.84
N LEU A 205 5.47 -3.15 21.85
CA LEU A 205 4.39 -2.97 22.82
C LEU A 205 4.88 -3.23 24.26
N ALA A 206 5.70 -4.26 24.48
CA ALA A 206 6.20 -4.59 25.80
C ALA A 206 7.15 -3.53 26.38
N GLN A 207 8.02 -2.95 25.53
CA GLN A 207 9.07 -2.03 25.97
C GLN A 207 8.75 -0.55 25.78
N TYR A 208 7.95 -0.22 24.75
CA TYR A 208 7.68 1.14 24.30
C TYR A 208 6.18 1.43 24.12
N GLY A 209 5.29 0.62 24.72
CA GLY A 209 3.85 0.69 24.51
C GLY A 209 3.26 2.07 24.72
N SER A 210 3.67 2.79 25.79
CA SER A 210 3.22 4.17 26.04
C SER A 210 3.64 5.13 24.93
N LEU A 211 4.88 5.05 24.45
CA LEU A 211 5.37 5.91 23.37
C LEU A 211 4.66 5.60 22.04
N ILE A 212 4.43 4.33 21.72
CA ILE A 212 3.63 3.92 20.55
C ILE A 212 2.23 4.52 20.63
N TYR A 213 1.59 4.41 21.79
CA TYR A 213 0.25 4.96 21.99
C TYR A 213 0.21 6.49 21.87
N ASP A 214 1.22 7.20 22.44
CA ASP A 214 1.32 8.65 22.31
C ASP A 214 1.57 9.08 20.87
N GLN A 215 2.37 8.36 20.10
CA GLN A 215 2.53 8.58 18.65
C GLN A 215 1.21 8.36 17.89
N MET A 216 0.43 7.32 18.23
CA MET A 216 -0.90 7.11 17.62
C MET A 216 -1.83 8.28 17.89
N LYS A 217 -1.86 8.81 19.12
CA LYS A 217 -2.65 10.02 19.46
C LYS A 217 -2.19 11.22 18.65
N GLU A 218 -0.89 11.42 18.53
CA GLU A 218 -0.33 12.52 17.73
C GLU A 218 -0.77 12.44 16.26
N VAL A 219 -0.79 11.24 15.67
CA VAL A 219 -1.29 11.02 14.29
C VAL A 219 -2.79 11.31 14.21
N ILE A 220 -3.58 10.93 15.21
CA ILE A 220 -5.02 11.23 15.27
C ILE A 220 -5.26 12.73 15.37
N ASP A 221 -4.52 13.43 16.23
CA ASP A 221 -4.64 14.89 16.38
C ASP A 221 -4.24 15.64 15.10
N ALA A 222 -3.19 15.17 14.42
CA ALA A 222 -2.80 15.67 13.10
C ALA A 222 -3.91 15.48 12.06
N ALA A 223 -4.52 14.30 12.01
CA ALA A 223 -5.63 14.00 11.13
C ALA A 223 -6.84 14.93 11.41
N ASN A 224 -7.18 15.12 12.68
CA ASN A 224 -8.27 16.00 13.09
C ASN A 224 -7.98 17.48 12.74
N ALA A 225 -6.74 17.95 12.88
CA ALA A 225 -6.33 19.28 12.45
C ALA A 225 -6.50 19.49 10.92
N LEU A 226 -6.39 18.40 10.15
CA LEU A 226 -6.62 18.37 8.70
C LEU A 226 -8.09 18.12 8.32
N GLY A 227 -9.00 18.10 9.30
CA GLY A 227 -10.45 17.99 9.08
C GLY A 227 -10.96 16.56 8.92
N VAL A 228 -10.16 15.54 9.21
CA VAL A 228 -10.65 14.16 9.30
C VAL A 228 -11.64 14.06 10.45
N LYS A 229 -12.80 13.47 10.17
CA LYS A 229 -13.86 13.28 11.15
C LYS A 229 -13.89 11.82 11.60
N ASN A 230 -14.53 11.57 12.76
CA ASN A 230 -14.75 10.22 13.30
C ASN A 230 -13.46 9.41 13.56
N LEU A 231 -12.37 10.10 13.89
CA LEU A 231 -11.11 9.50 14.29
C LEU A 231 -10.72 10.05 15.66
N ASP A 232 -10.84 9.23 16.69
CA ASP A 232 -10.56 9.55 18.08
C ASP A 232 -9.62 8.51 18.72
N TYR A 233 -9.29 8.70 19.99
CA TYR A 233 -8.34 7.83 20.68
C TYR A 233 -8.85 6.42 20.92
N THR A 234 -10.16 6.16 20.84
CA THR A 234 -10.71 4.78 20.89
C THR A 234 -10.22 3.95 19.72
N PHE A 235 -9.88 4.61 18.60
CA PHE A 235 -9.25 3.94 17.47
C PHE A 235 -7.80 3.52 17.79
N ALA A 236 -7.03 4.33 18.51
CA ALA A 236 -5.71 3.95 19.00
C ALA A 236 -5.79 2.75 19.96
N ASP A 237 -6.75 2.76 20.92
CA ASP A 237 -7.00 1.64 21.81
C ASP A 237 -7.26 0.36 21.02
N LYS A 238 -8.13 0.43 20.02
CA LYS A 238 -8.44 -0.69 19.13
C LYS A 238 -7.20 -1.21 18.39
N MET A 239 -6.34 -0.33 17.90
CA MET A 239 -5.10 -0.71 17.20
C MET A 239 -4.10 -1.40 18.14
N ILE A 240 -3.99 -0.94 19.37
CA ILE A 240 -3.17 -1.59 20.40
C ILE A 240 -3.68 -2.99 20.72
N GLU A 241 -4.99 -3.14 20.98
CA GLU A 241 -5.59 -4.46 21.27
C GLU A 241 -5.47 -5.42 20.09
N MET A 242 -5.71 -4.94 18.88
CA MET A 242 -5.50 -5.73 17.66
C MET A 242 -4.05 -6.20 17.57
N THR A 243 -3.09 -5.31 17.81
CA THR A 243 -1.66 -5.64 17.72
C THR A 243 -1.23 -6.62 18.81
N LYS A 244 -1.77 -6.52 20.03
CA LYS A 244 -1.52 -7.51 21.10
C LYS A 244 -1.96 -8.92 20.70
N ALA A 245 -3.05 -9.03 19.94
CA ALA A 245 -3.60 -10.32 19.48
C ALA A 245 -2.86 -10.89 18.26
N MET A 246 -2.00 -10.10 17.60
CA MET A 246 -1.22 -10.57 16.45
C MET A 246 -0.06 -11.47 16.90
N VAL A 247 0.37 -12.37 16.01
CA VAL A 247 1.70 -13.01 16.15
C VAL A 247 2.80 -11.94 16.03
N PRO A 248 4.00 -12.17 16.62
CA PRO A 248 5.13 -11.26 16.44
C PRO A 248 5.38 -10.98 14.95
N TYR A 249 5.37 -9.70 14.58
CA TYR A 249 5.44 -9.27 13.18
C TYR A 249 6.48 -8.16 12.99
N TYR A 250 7.24 -8.24 11.92
CA TYR A 250 8.13 -7.17 11.47
C TYR A 250 7.43 -6.35 10.39
N PRO A 251 7.10 -5.06 10.64
CA PRO A 251 6.50 -4.17 9.66
C PRO A 251 7.36 -4.03 8.39
N SER A 252 6.74 -3.64 7.28
CA SER A 252 7.37 -3.61 5.96
C SER A 252 8.66 -2.77 5.92
N MET A 253 8.70 -1.63 6.60
CA MET A 253 9.88 -0.77 6.67
C MET A 253 11.03 -1.45 7.42
N LYS A 254 10.73 -2.26 8.47
CA LYS A 254 11.75 -3.03 9.18
C LYS A 254 12.31 -4.15 8.31
N LEU A 255 11.48 -4.79 7.51
CA LEU A 255 11.96 -5.77 6.52
C LEU A 255 12.83 -5.10 5.44
N ASP A 256 12.44 -3.91 4.97
CA ASP A 256 13.26 -3.17 4.02
C ASP A 256 14.63 -2.83 4.60
N TYR A 257 14.67 -2.33 5.84
CA TYR A 257 15.93 -2.06 6.55
C TYR A 257 16.79 -3.32 6.70
N ASN A 258 16.22 -4.43 7.17
CA ASN A 258 16.94 -5.69 7.37
C ASN A 258 17.55 -6.27 6.08
N PHE A 259 16.89 -6.03 4.94
CA PHE A 259 17.35 -6.46 3.62
C PHE A 259 18.11 -5.37 2.84
N SER A 260 18.53 -4.29 3.51
CA SER A 260 19.25 -3.16 2.89
C SER A 260 18.53 -2.57 1.67
N ARG A 261 17.19 -2.52 1.74
CA ARG A 261 16.34 -1.90 0.71
C ARG A 261 15.96 -0.48 1.14
N PRO A 262 15.73 0.44 0.19
CA PRO A 262 15.26 1.79 0.50
C PRO A 262 13.96 1.78 1.31
N MET A 263 13.91 2.59 2.36
CA MET A 263 12.73 2.77 3.24
C MET A 263 11.82 3.87 2.71
N GLU A 264 10.50 3.68 2.83
CA GLU A 264 9.46 4.63 2.38
C GLU A 264 9.26 5.79 3.38
N ILE A 265 10.33 6.54 3.69
CA ILE A 265 10.31 7.58 4.75
C ILE A 265 9.45 8.77 4.31
N TYR A 266 9.52 9.19 3.05
CA TYR A 266 8.89 10.44 2.60
C TYR A 266 7.37 10.43 2.81
N TYR A 267 6.65 9.48 2.23
CA TYR A 267 5.20 9.43 2.31
C TYR A 267 4.65 8.84 3.62
N LEU A 268 5.49 8.13 4.38
CA LEU A 268 5.08 7.63 5.70
C LEU A 268 5.36 8.62 6.84
N TYR A 269 6.32 9.53 6.67
CA TYR A 269 6.70 10.47 7.74
C TYR A 269 6.76 11.91 7.27
N THR A 270 7.64 12.24 6.31
CA THR A 270 7.90 13.63 5.92
C THR A 270 6.64 14.31 5.46
N ARG A 271 5.93 13.73 4.51
CA ARG A 271 4.73 14.33 3.92
C ARG A 271 3.58 14.51 4.94
N PRO A 272 3.18 13.50 5.75
CA PRO A 272 2.18 13.69 6.80
C PRO A 272 2.55 14.79 7.79
N ILE A 273 3.81 14.85 8.23
CA ILE A 273 4.30 15.89 9.15
C ILE A 273 4.21 17.29 8.53
N GLU A 274 4.58 17.42 7.24
CA GLU A 274 4.46 18.68 6.51
C GLU A 274 2.99 19.12 6.34
N GLU A 275 2.09 18.19 6.02
CA GLU A 275 0.66 18.49 5.88
C GLU A 275 0.05 18.92 7.23
N ALA A 276 0.37 18.21 8.33
CA ALA A 276 -0.07 18.57 9.66
C ALA A 276 0.44 19.99 10.06
N ARG A 277 1.70 20.29 9.77
CA ARG A 277 2.28 21.61 10.05
C ARG A 277 1.58 22.73 9.28
N LYS A 278 1.22 22.51 8.02
CA LYS A 278 0.42 23.49 7.24
C LYS A 278 -0.96 23.73 7.85
N ALA A 279 -1.53 22.74 8.52
CA ALA A 279 -2.78 22.86 9.28
C ALA A 279 -2.59 23.41 10.71
N GLY A 280 -1.37 23.81 11.08
CA GLY A 280 -1.06 24.41 12.40
C GLY A 280 -0.79 23.38 13.51
N PHE A 281 -0.56 22.10 13.16
CA PHE A 281 -0.28 21.04 14.13
C PHE A 281 1.14 20.49 13.99
N GLU A 282 1.90 20.42 15.09
CA GLU A 282 3.28 19.92 15.11
C GLU A 282 3.34 18.45 15.59
N MET A 283 3.72 17.55 14.71
CA MET A 283 3.91 16.13 15.01
C MET A 283 5.33 15.87 15.56
N ARG A 284 5.55 16.17 16.84
CA ARG A 284 6.90 16.14 17.45
C ARG A 284 7.46 14.72 17.59
N LEU A 285 6.66 13.78 18.09
CA LEU A 285 7.09 12.41 18.32
C LEU A 285 7.39 11.69 17.00
N CYS A 286 6.56 11.88 16.00
CA CYS A 286 6.78 11.32 14.67
C CYS A 286 7.98 11.96 13.97
N ALA A 287 8.21 13.27 14.15
CA ALA A 287 9.38 13.96 13.60
C ALA A 287 10.70 13.49 14.24
N GLU A 288 10.69 13.16 15.53
CA GLU A 288 11.85 12.56 16.21
C GLU A 288 12.20 11.19 15.63
N VAL A 289 11.19 10.37 15.33
CA VAL A 289 11.39 9.06 14.66
C VAL A 289 11.91 9.25 13.25
N GLU A 290 11.32 10.16 12.46
CA GLU A 290 11.80 10.50 11.12
C GLU A 290 13.28 10.90 11.12
N ALA A 291 13.67 11.78 12.04
CA ALA A 291 15.06 12.25 12.17
C ALA A 291 16.04 11.12 12.48
N GLN A 292 15.61 10.07 13.21
CA GLN A 292 16.42 8.88 13.47
C GLN A 292 16.50 7.99 12.22
N LEU A 293 15.38 7.73 11.55
CA LEU A 293 15.32 6.93 10.32
C LEU A 293 16.22 7.46 9.21
N ARG A 294 16.31 8.80 9.07
CA ARG A 294 17.18 9.45 8.07
C ARG A 294 18.68 9.29 8.32
N LYS A 295 19.08 8.84 9.52
CA LYS A 295 20.49 8.60 9.89
C LYS A 295 20.88 7.13 9.73
N MET A 296 19.94 6.29 9.44
CA MET A 296 20.11 4.83 9.30
C MET A 296 20.23 4.43 7.83
#